data_c6081f005eafcabdddf1e091feff8a4f
#
_entry.id   c6081f005eafcabdddf1e091feff8a4f
#
_cell.length_a   1.000
_cell.length_b   1.000
_cell.length_c   1.000
_cell.angle_alpha   90.00
_cell.angle_beta   90.00
_cell.angle_gamma   90.00
#
_symmetry.space_group_name_H-M   'P 1'
#
loop_
_entity.id
_entity.type
_entity.pdbx_description
1 polymer ?
#
loop_
_entity_poly.entity_id
_entity_poly.type
_entity_poly.pdbx_seq_one_letter_code
_entity_poly.pdbx_strand_id
1 'polypeptide(L)'
;MLKISSSQYNYQYGDRIHLPYSIACLASYLKTNNKIKENFKFEKTFVFRENIEEDINKCKNSDILLCSCYVWNWELTMHLAEQVKKINPNCLVILGGPHVPENSVGFFDKHPFVDMLVHGEGEKISEEIFTEYLNKKDFSNVKGIKLA
;
A
#
# COMPACT_ATOMS: atom_id res chain seq x y z
N MET A 1 4.90 4.54 -17.38
CA MET A 1 5.12 3.69 -16.19
C MET A 1 4.01 3.93 -15.19
N LEU A 2 3.43 2.85 -14.65
CA LEU A 2 2.45 2.89 -13.58
C LEU A 2 3.11 3.38 -12.28
N LYS A 3 2.41 4.22 -11.52
CA LYS A 3 2.96 4.84 -10.31
C LYS A 3 2.51 4.11 -9.06
N ILE A 4 3.48 3.75 -8.22
CA ILE A 4 3.25 3.19 -6.91
C ILE A 4 3.62 4.22 -5.86
N SER A 5 2.64 4.68 -5.10
CA SER A 5 2.85 5.38 -3.84
C SER A 5 2.82 4.40 -2.68
N SER A 6 3.53 4.70 -1.62
CA SER A 6 3.57 3.83 -0.43
C SER A 6 3.67 4.64 0.85
N SER A 7 3.14 4.10 1.93
CA SER A 7 3.19 4.71 3.25
C SER A 7 3.61 3.72 4.33
N GLN A 8 4.45 4.19 5.22
CA GLN A 8 4.75 3.58 6.51
C GLN A 8 5.04 4.71 7.48
N TYR A 9 3.97 5.35 7.97
CA TYR A 9 4.11 6.45 8.90
C TYR A 9 4.70 5.99 10.22
N ASN A 10 5.77 6.66 10.64
CA ASN A 10 6.48 6.36 11.88
C ASN A 10 6.54 7.60 12.77
N TYR A 11 6.77 7.39 14.07
CA TYR A 11 7.04 8.48 14.99
C TYR A 11 8.47 8.96 14.86
N GLN A 12 8.64 10.26 14.99
CA GLN A 12 9.96 10.90 15.11
C GLN A 12 10.32 11.06 16.59
N TYR A 13 11.55 10.71 16.93
CA TYR A 13 12.12 10.83 18.27
C TYR A 13 13.32 11.78 18.21
N GLY A 14 13.09 13.06 18.53
CA GLY A 14 14.09 14.10 18.30
C GLY A 14 14.46 14.18 16.82
N ASP A 15 15.74 14.05 16.50
CA ASP A 15 16.25 14.04 15.12
C ASP A 15 16.21 12.65 14.44
N ARG A 16 15.65 11.65 15.11
CA ARG A 16 15.62 10.25 14.63
C ARG A 16 14.22 9.85 14.23
N ILE A 17 14.12 9.14 13.10
CA ILE A 17 12.90 8.48 12.65
C ILE A 17 13.23 7.05 12.25
N HIS A 18 12.32 6.12 12.54
CA HIS A 18 12.46 4.76 12.03
C HIS A 18 12.22 4.75 10.52
N LEU A 19 13.16 4.16 9.79
CA LEU A 19 13.04 3.99 8.34
C LEU A 19 11.88 3.06 7.99
N PRO A 20 11.24 3.25 6.82
CA PRO A 20 10.14 2.42 6.36
C PRO A 20 10.66 1.06 5.84
N TYR A 21 11.19 0.24 6.73
CA TYR A 21 11.93 -0.98 6.41
C TYR A 21 11.07 -1.99 5.64
N SER A 22 9.81 -2.21 6.04
CA SER A 22 8.92 -3.16 5.38
C SER A 22 8.67 -2.78 3.92
N ILE A 23 8.39 -1.51 3.66
CA ILE A 23 8.20 -1.00 2.28
C ILE A 23 9.52 -1.06 1.49
N ALA A 24 10.65 -0.76 2.12
CA ALA A 24 11.94 -0.83 1.44
C ALA A 24 12.31 -2.25 1.01
N CYS A 25 12.09 -3.24 1.87
CA CYS A 25 12.26 -4.66 1.54
C CYS A 25 11.35 -5.09 0.39
N LEU A 26 10.07 -4.73 0.47
CA LEU A 26 9.09 -5.03 -0.55
C LEU A 26 9.49 -4.44 -1.92
N ALA A 27 9.81 -3.15 -1.96
CA ALA A 27 10.21 -2.49 -3.19
C ALA A 27 11.51 -3.06 -3.76
N SER A 28 12.47 -3.43 -2.92
CA SER A 28 13.73 -4.05 -3.34
C SER A 28 13.48 -5.43 -3.96
N TYR A 29 12.66 -6.24 -3.32
CA TYR A 29 12.28 -7.56 -3.85
C TYR A 29 11.56 -7.45 -5.20
N LEU A 30 10.53 -6.61 -5.27
CA LEU A 30 9.74 -6.43 -6.50
C LEU A 30 10.58 -5.95 -7.69
N LYS A 31 11.61 -5.13 -7.46
CA LYS A 31 12.54 -4.67 -8.50
C LYS A 31 13.48 -5.77 -9.02
N THR A 32 13.55 -6.95 -8.40
CA THR A 32 14.27 -8.11 -8.96
C THR A 32 13.54 -8.73 -10.13
N ASN A 33 12.21 -8.55 -10.22
CA ASN A 33 11.41 -8.96 -11.35
C ASN A 33 11.47 -7.88 -12.44
N ASN A 34 12.07 -8.20 -13.59
CA ASN A 34 12.27 -7.26 -14.69
C ASN A 34 10.94 -6.69 -15.22
N LYS A 35 9.89 -7.49 -15.35
CA LYS A 35 8.57 -7.05 -15.82
C LYS A 35 7.98 -5.99 -14.88
N ILE A 36 8.12 -6.16 -13.57
CA ILE A 36 7.67 -5.18 -12.58
C ILE A 36 8.54 -3.92 -12.65
N LYS A 37 9.86 -4.08 -12.65
CA LYS A 37 10.82 -2.98 -12.70
C LYS A 37 10.63 -2.06 -13.93
N GLU A 38 10.31 -2.63 -15.08
CA GLU A 38 10.12 -1.90 -16.33
C GLU A 38 8.77 -1.20 -16.44
N ASN A 39 7.74 -1.72 -15.76
CA ASN A 39 6.37 -1.20 -15.88
C ASN A 39 5.94 -0.30 -14.71
N PHE A 40 6.56 -0.43 -13.53
CA PHE A 40 6.19 0.32 -12.35
C PHE A 40 7.29 1.28 -11.88
N LYS A 41 6.88 2.47 -11.48
CA LYS A 41 7.71 3.46 -10.81
C LYS A 41 7.33 3.54 -9.34
N PHE A 42 8.26 3.17 -8.47
CA PHE A 42 8.12 3.32 -7.02
C PHE A 42 8.49 4.74 -6.62
N GLU A 43 7.52 5.49 -6.14
CA GLU A 43 7.73 6.84 -5.61
C GLU A 43 8.33 6.79 -4.19
N LYS A 44 8.77 7.93 -3.68
CA LYS A 44 9.30 8.03 -2.30
C LYS A 44 8.22 7.66 -1.29
N THR A 45 8.55 6.76 -0.38
CA THR A 45 7.63 6.32 0.69
C THR A 45 7.31 7.46 1.65
N PHE A 46 6.03 7.60 2.01
CA PHE A 46 5.55 8.55 3.00
C PHE A 46 5.85 8.03 4.41
N VAL A 47 6.58 8.79 5.19
CA VAL A 47 7.06 8.38 6.52
C VAL A 47 6.69 9.40 7.59
N PHE A 48 6.68 10.68 7.23
CA PHE A 48 6.47 11.79 8.16
C PHE A 48 4.98 12.10 8.34
N ARG A 49 4.50 11.98 9.56
CA ARG A 49 3.08 12.13 9.93
C ARG A 49 2.50 13.52 9.65
N GLU A 50 3.33 14.55 9.79
CA GLU A 50 2.96 15.96 9.55
C GLU A 50 2.71 16.29 8.07
N ASN A 51 3.16 15.46 7.15
CA ASN A 51 3.06 15.72 5.71
C ASN A 51 1.82 15.11 5.06
N ILE A 52 0.83 14.67 5.84
CA ILE A 52 -0.32 13.89 5.34
C ILE A 52 -1.06 14.58 4.18
N GLU A 53 -1.30 15.88 4.25
CA GLU A 53 -2.02 16.61 3.19
C GLU A 53 -1.22 16.64 1.87
N GLU A 54 0.10 16.83 1.96
CA GLU A 54 0.99 16.77 0.80
C GLU A 54 1.04 15.35 0.21
N ASP A 55 1.09 14.33 1.06
CA ASP A 55 1.13 12.93 0.65
C ASP A 55 -0.17 12.50 -0.06
N ILE A 56 -1.32 12.95 0.43
CA ILE A 56 -2.62 12.78 -0.25
C ILE A 56 -2.55 13.36 -1.67
N ASN A 57 -2.08 14.59 -1.81
CA ASN A 57 -1.97 15.25 -3.12
C ASN A 57 -1.03 14.52 -4.09
N LYS A 58 0.08 13.94 -3.59
CA LYS A 58 1.00 13.13 -4.38
C LYS A 58 0.35 11.87 -4.96
N CYS A 59 -0.67 11.33 -4.29
CA CYS A 59 -1.40 10.15 -4.74
C CYS A 59 -2.43 10.42 -5.85
N LYS A 60 -2.65 11.67 -6.25
CA LYS A 60 -3.65 12.04 -7.28
C LYS A 60 -3.52 11.25 -8.58
N ASN A 61 -2.29 10.89 -8.97
CA ASN A 61 -2.01 10.14 -10.18
C ASN A 61 -1.34 8.79 -9.90
N SER A 62 -1.54 8.23 -8.72
CA SER A 62 -1.01 6.91 -8.36
C SER A 62 -1.94 5.81 -8.85
N ASP A 63 -1.37 4.78 -9.44
CA ASP A 63 -2.11 3.59 -9.86
C ASP A 63 -2.34 2.65 -8.67
N ILE A 64 -1.37 2.58 -7.76
CA ILE A 64 -1.40 1.74 -6.57
C ILE A 64 -0.93 2.54 -5.36
N LEU A 65 -1.61 2.38 -4.23
CA LEU A 65 -1.18 2.83 -2.91
C LEU A 65 -0.94 1.62 -2.01
N LEU A 66 0.32 1.40 -1.61
CA LEU A 66 0.73 0.37 -0.66
C LEU A 66 0.86 0.96 0.74
N CYS A 67 0.16 0.41 1.71
CA CYS A 67 0.23 0.85 3.09
C CYS A 67 0.76 -0.25 4.01
N SER A 68 1.85 0.04 4.73
CA SER A 68 2.36 -0.84 5.79
C SER A 68 1.75 -0.44 7.13
N CYS A 69 0.84 -1.30 7.63
CA CYS A 69 -0.04 -1.01 8.75
C CYS A 69 0.49 -1.59 10.07
N TYR A 70 0.66 -0.69 11.04
CA TYR A 70 1.01 -0.97 12.42
C TYR A 70 0.02 -0.29 13.36
N VAL A 71 -0.04 -0.70 14.62
CA VAL A 71 -0.94 -0.09 15.61
C VAL A 71 -0.76 1.43 15.72
N TRP A 72 0.46 1.92 15.61
CA TRP A 72 0.78 3.35 15.76
C TRP A 72 0.49 4.22 14.55
N ASN A 73 0.26 3.64 13.36
CA ASN A 73 -0.03 4.40 12.15
C ASN A 73 -1.39 4.07 11.54
N TRP A 74 -2.18 3.21 12.15
CA TRP A 74 -3.45 2.72 11.60
C TRP A 74 -4.41 3.83 11.22
N GLU A 75 -4.75 4.70 12.19
CA GLU A 75 -5.71 5.79 11.96
C GLU A 75 -5.25 6.73 10.83
N LEU A 76 -3.96 7.09 10.83
CA LEU A 76 -3.41 7.97 9.79
C LEU A 76 -3.39 7.30 8.41
N THR A 77 -3.08 6.00 8.37
CA THR A 77 -3.11 5.18 7.15
C THR A 77 -4.53 5.08 6.59
N MET A 78 -5.53 4.84 7.44
CA MET A 78 -6.93 4.79 7.03
C MET A 78 -7.41 6.14 6.51
N HIS A 79 -7.01 7.24 7.16
CA HIS A 79 -7.29 8.59 6.67
C HIS A 79 -6.67 8.83 5.29
N LEU A 80 -5.37 8.51 5.10
CA LEU A 80 -4.72 8.60 3.80
C LEU A 80 -5.50 7.84 2.72
N ALA A 81 -5.81 6.55 2.99
CA ALA A 81 -6.51 5.68 2.05
C ALA A 81 -7.88 6.25 1.63
N GLU A 82 -8.66 6.71 2.61
CA GLU A 82 -9.96 7.32 2.37
C GLU A 82 -9.86 8.59 1.50
N GLN A 83 -8.95 9.52 1.84
CA GLN A 83 -8.77 10.75 1.08
C GLN A 83 -8.23 10.46 -0.34
N VAL A 84 -7.31 9.51 -0.48
CA VAL A 84 -6.80 9.09 -1.79
C VAL A 84 -7.93 8.55 -2.67
N LYS A 85 -8.81 7.70 -2.14
CA LYS A 85 -9.98 7.22 -2.91
C LYS A 85 -10.93 8.33 -3.33
N LYS A 86 -11.09 9.38 -2.53
CA LYS A 86 -11.93 10.54 -2.88
C LYS A 86 -11.36 11.32 -4.07
N ILE A 87 -10.04 11.52 -4.11
CA ILE A 87 -9.39 12.30 -5.20
C ILE A 87 -8.99 11.45 -6.40
N ASN A 88 -8.82 10.15 -6.22
CA ASN A 88 -8.41 9.19 -7.25
C ASN A 88 -9.12 7.85 -7.04
N PRO A 89 -10.39 7.72 -7.44
CA PRO A 89 -11.18 6.49 -7.25
C PRO A 89 -10.58 5.24 -7.90
N ASN A 90 -9.74 5.42 -8.93
CA ASN A 90 -9.11 4.32 -9.66
C ASN A 90 -7.82 3.79 -9.02
N CYS A 91 -7.32 4.44 -7.98
CA CYS A 91 -6.15 3.98 -7.25
C CYS A 91 -6.46 2.66 -6.52
N LEU A 92 -5.67 1.62 -6.77
CA LEU A 92 -5.77 0.36 -6.03
C LEU A 92 -5.13 0.54 -4.64
N VAL A 93 -5.94 0.50 -3.59
CA VAL A 93 -5.51 0.67 -2.21
C VAL A 93 -5.30 -0.68 -1.56
N ILE A 94 -4.04 -0.97 -1.19
CA ILE A 94 -3.61 -2.25 -0.61
C ILE A 94 -3.06 -2.02 0.79
N LEU A 95 -3.62 -2.70 1.78
CA LEU A 95 -3.11 -2.69 3.16
C LEU A 95 -2.40 -4.00 3.46
N GLY A 96 -1.21 -3.91 4.03
CA GLY A 96 -0.43 -5.03 4.55
C GLY A 96 0.19 -4.68 5.89
N GLY A 97 0.88 -5.64 6.50
CA GLY A 97 1.55 -5.44 7.79
C GLY A 97 0.80 -6.06 8.97
N PRO A 98 1.41 -6.03 10.16
CA PRO A 98 0.94 -6.83 11.31
C PRO A 98 -0.38 -6.35 11.92
N HIS A 99 -0.85 -5.15 11.61
CA HIS A 99 -2.11 -4.61 12.15
C HIS A 99 -3.31 -4.82 11.21
N VAL A 100 -3.12 -5.42 10.05
CA VAL A 100 -4.22 -5.77 9.14
C VAL A 100 -5.08 -6.87 9.78
N PRO A 101 -6.42 -6.70 9.86
CA PRO A 101 -7.28 -7.65 10.52
C PRO A 101 -7.33 -8.99 9.77
N GLU A 102 -7.09 -10.09 10.47
CA GLU A 102 -7.20 -11.44 9.91
C GLU A 102 -8.64 -11.78 9.49
N ASN A 103 -9.61 -11.34 10.30
CA ASN A 103 -11.02 -11.46 9.96
C ASN A 103 -11.50 -10.22 9.21
N SER A 104 -11.81 -10.39 7.94
CA SER A 104 -12.28 -9.31 7.05
C SER A 104 -13.81 -9.18 6.97
N VAL A 105 -14.56 -9.99 7.74
CA VAL A 105 -16.04 -9.91 7.72
C VAL A 105 -16.49 -8.50 8.11
N GLY A 106 -17.24 -7.85 7.19
CA GLY A 106 -17.73 -6.49 7.38
C GLY A 106 -16.64 -5.40 7.33
N PHE A 107 -15.38 -5.75 7.10
CA PHE A 107 -14.30 -4.76 7.02
C PHE A 107 -14.48 -3.82 5.82
N PHE A 108 -14.67 -4.37 4.65
CA PHE A 108 -14.82 -3.58 3.43
C PHE A 108 -16.12 -2.77 3.39
N ASP A 109 -17.18 -3.24 4.05
CA ASP A 109 -18.43 -2.46 4.20
C ASP A 109 -18.20 -1.20 5.03
N LYS A 110 -17.35 -1.26 6.05
CA LYS A 110 -16.96 -0.12 6.89
C LYS A 110 -15.89 0.75 6.25
N HIS A 111 -15.06 0.17 5.39
CA HIS A 111 -13.91 0.82 4.78
C HIS A 111 -13.91 0.62 3.25
N PRO A 112 -14.92 1.16 2.53
CA PRO A 112 -15.10 0.93 1.09
C PRO A 112 -13.99 1.56 0.23
N PHE A 113 -13.10 2.30 0.85
CA PHE A 113 -11.92 2.91 0.24
C PHE A 113 -10.69 1.98 0.22
N VAL A 114 -10.77 0.79 0.82
CA VAL A 114 -9.74 -0.25 0.78
C VAL A 114 -10.16 -1.32 -0.22
N ASP A 115 -9.27 -1.67 -1.14
CA ASP A 115 -9.56 -2.69 -2.16
C ASP A 115 -9.04 -4.07 -1.77
N MET A 116 -7.93 -4.11 -1.01
CA MET A 116 -7.25 -5.38 -0.74
C MET A 116 -6.54 -5.36 0.62
N LEU A 117 -6.63 -6.49 1.32
CA LEU A 117 -5.82 -6.80 2.50
C LEU A 117 -4.83 -7.91 2.15
N VAL A 118 -3.57 -7.75 2.55
CA VAL A 118 -2.50 -8.73 2.35
C VAL A 118 -2.08 -9.33 3.69
N HIS A 119 -2.06 -10.65 3.78
CA HIS A 119 -1.70 -11.42 4.97
C HIS A 119 -0.46 -12.28 4.72
N GLY A 120 0.47 -12.30 5.66
CA GLY A 120 1.70 -13.07 5.58
C GLY A 120 2.87 -12.30 4.95
N GLU A 121 3.77 -13.01 4.31
CA GLU A 121 4.95 -12.41 3.68
C GLU A 121 4.56 -11.63 2.43
N GLY A 122 4.75 -10.31 2.49
CA GLY A 122 4.27 -9.39 1.46
C GLY A 122 4.99 -9.50 0.11
N GLU A 123 6.25 -9.96 0.09
CA GLU A 123 7.10 -9.91 -1.10
C GLU A 123 6.54 -10.74 -2.27
N LYS A 124 6.33 -12.04 -2.05
CA LYS A 124 5.79 -12.94 -3.08
C LYS A 124 4.35 -12.61 -3.46
N ILE A 125 3.53 -12.33 -2.46
CA ILE A 125 2.13 -11.96 -2.66
C ILE A 125 2.03 -10.69 -3.51
N SER A 126 2.85 -9.68 -3.21
CA SER A 126 2.87 -8.44 -3.99
C SER A 126 3.40 -8.65 -5.41
N GLU A 127 4.35 -9.55 -5.61
CA GLU A 127 4.82 -9.91 -6.96
C GLU A 127 3.68 -10.52 -7.79
N GLU A 128 2.89 -11.41 -7.21
CA GLU A 128 1.71 -11.97 -7.86
C GLU A 128 0.66 -10.88 -8.14
N ILE A 129 0.35 -10.02 -7.16
CA ILE A 129 -0.58 -8.90 -7.34
C ILE A 129 -0.15 -7.99 -8.50
N PHE A 130 1.12 -7.59 -8.55
CA PHE A 130 1.61 -6.69 -9.58
C PHE A 130 1.65 -7.36 -10.96
N THR A 131 1.95 -8.65 -11.01
CA THR A 131 1.88 -9.44 -12.23
C THR A 131 0.45 -9.51 -12.77
N GLU A 132 -0.52 -9.80 -11.90
CA GLU A 132 -1.94 -9.84 -12.28
C GLU A 132 -2.49 -8.44 -12.62
N TYR A 133 -2.01 -7.40 -11.95
CA TYR A 133 -2.34 -6.01 -12.30
C TYR A 133 -1.96 -5.68 -13.75
N LEU A 134 -0.78 -6.13 -14.22
CA LEU A 134 -0.32 -5.95 -15.60
C LEU A 134 -1.07 -6.82 -16.61
N ASN A 135 -1.56 -7.99 -16.18
CA ASN A 135 -2.24 -8.92 -17.06
C ASN A 135 -3.72 -8.53 -17.26
N LYS A 136 -4.56 -8.82 -16.29
CA LYS A 136 -6.02 -8.70 -16.40
C LYS A 136 -6.68 -7.97 -15.25
N LYS A 137 -5.93 -7.59 -14.23
CA LYS A 137 -6.43 -7.08 -12.94
C LYS A 137 -7.41 -8.07 -12.26
N ASP A 138 -7.20 -9.37 -12.48
CA ASP A 138 -7.94 -10.44 -11.82
C ASP A 138 -7.06 -11.05 -10.72
N PHE A 139 -7.41 -10.77 -9.49
CA PHE A 139 -6.66 -11.20 -8.31
C PHE A 139 -7.23 -12.46 -7.63
N SER A 140 -8.24 -13.08 -8.24
CA SER A 140 -8.98 -14.22 -7.63
C SER A 140 -8.10 -15.42 -7.30
N ASN A 141 -7.01 -15.61 -8.02
CA ASN A 141 -6.06 -16.72 -7.82
C ASN A 141 -4.89 -16.38 -6.90
N VAL A 142 -4.73 -15.14 -6.48
CA VAL A 142 -3.65 -14.73 -5.58
C VAL A 142 -3.98 -15.20 -4.16
N LYS A 143 -3.08 -16.01 -3.58
CA LYS A 143 -3.24 -16.49 -2.20
C LYS A 143 -2.74 -15.47 -1.20
N GLY A 144 -3.31 -15.47 0.02
CA GLY A 144 -2.89 -14.57 1.09
C GLY A 144 -3.48 -13.16 0.99
N ILE A 145 -4.50 -12.97 0.16
CA ILE A 145 -5.22 -11.70 0.06
C ILE A 145 -6.70 -11.86 0.43
N LYS A 146 -7.31 -10.73 0.80
CA LYS A 146 -8.76 -10.53 0.88
C LYS A 146 -9.13 -9.35 0.01
N LEU A 147 -10.17 -9.50 -0.77
CA LEU A 147 -10.67 -8.47 -1.71
C LEU A 147 -11.95 -7.81 -1.19
N ALA A 148 -12.10 -6.55 -1.55
CA ALA A 148 -13.34 -5.79 -1.33
C ALA A 148 -14.53 -6.40 -2.06
#